data_39a50002adb0b6ad15be12cf0a263460
#
_entry.id   39a50002adb0b6ad15be12cf0a263460
#
_cell.length_a   1.000
_cell.length_b   1.000
_cell.length_c   1.000
_cell.angle_alpha   90.00
_cell.angle_beta   90.00
_cell.angle_gamma   90.00
#
_symmetry.space_group_name_H-M   'P 1'
#
loop_
_entity.id
_entity.type
_entity.pdbx_description
1 polymer ?
#
loop_
_entity_poly.entity_id
_entity_poly.type
_entity_poly.pdbx_seq_one_letter_code
_entity_poly.pdbx_strand_id
1 'polypeptide(L)'
;MAVTEARVAHEIERIATTPDWYEPYRISQAVRAGGWIHVSGHAGIDEQGRTVSDDFLAQGRQAFANVERVLAAAGASLADVVKVGIFVTDMAAHLDDVIRLREEFLSPPYPADTLLEVSSLAQPDWRIEIEATALARG
;
A
#
# COMPACT_ATOMS: atom_id res chain seq x y z
N MET A 1 14.78 -16.20 -29.63
CA MET A 1 15.52 -15.29 -28.73
C MET A 1 14.68 -14.05 -28.35
N ALA A 2 14.36 -13.20 -29.33
CA ALA A 2 13.57 -11.99 -29.05
C ALA A 2 12.19 -12.25 -28.46
N VAL A 3 11.52 -13.33 -28.87
CA VAL A 3 10.19 -13.72 -28.35
C VAL A 3 10.26 -14.09 -26.86
N THR A 4 11.33 -14.77 -26.44
CA THR A 4 11.49 -15.16 -25.04
C THR A 4 11.74 -13.96 -24.13
N GLU A 5 12.56 -13.03 -24.56
CA GLU A 5 12.85 -11.80 -23.82
C GLU A 5 11.60 -10.91 -23.70
N ALA A 6 10.85 -10.75 -24.80
CA ALA A 6 9.61 -9.98 -24.78
C ALA A 6 8.57 -10.60 -23.84
N ARG A 7 8.50 -11.93 -23.78
CA ARG A 7 7.57 -12.63 -22.87
C ARG A 7 7.94 -12.41 -21.41
N VAL A 8 9.23 -12.49 -21.05
CA VAL A 8 9.71 -12.25 -19.68
C VAL A 8 9.44 -10.79 -19.26
N ALA A 9 9.65 -9.83 -20.15
CA ALA A 9 9.43 -8.41 -19.87
C ALA A 9 7.96 -8.08 -19.56
N HIS A 10 7.01 -8.92 -19.98
CA HIS A 10 5.57 -8.73 -19.74
C HIS A 10 5.01 -9.66 -18.66
N GLU A 11 5.88 -10.38 -17.96
CA GLU A 11 5.45 -11.27 -16.90
C GLU A 11 5.02 -10.48 -15.67
N ILE A 12 3.88 -10.89 -15.09
CA ILE A 12 3.31 -10.29 -13.87
C ILE A 12 3.33 -11.35 -12.78
N GLU A 13 3.97 -11.02 -11.67
CA GLU A 13 4.02 -11.89 -10.50
C GLU A 13 3.11 -11.35 -9.42
N ARG A 14 2.17 -12.19 -8.96
CA ARG A 14 1.30 -11.85 -7.84
C ARG A 14 2.06 -12.01 -6.53
N ILE A 15 2.00 -10.99 -5.69
CA ILE A 15 2.59 -10.98 -4.34
C ILE A 15 1.46 -11.11 -3.33
N ALA A 16 1.62 -12.01 -2.37
CA ALA A 16 0.63 -12.20 -1.32
C ALA A 16 1.31 -12.59 -0.01
N THR A 17 0.70 -12.21 1.10
CA THR A 17 1.05 -12.69 2.43
C THR A 17 0.08 -13.80 2.84
N THR A 18 0.36 -14.48 3.94
CA THR A 18 -0.53 -15.49 4.51
C THR A 18 -1.03 -15.00 5.87
N PRO A 19 -2.34 -14.85 6.09
CA PRO A 19 -3.44 -15.13 5.15
C PRO A 19 -3.57 -14.08 4.05
N ASP A 20 -4.17 -14.47 2.92
CA ASP A 20 -4.44 -13.57 1.80
C ASP A 20 -5.94 -13.29 1.73
N TRP A 21 -6.38 -12.23 2.39
CA TRP A 21 -7.80 -11.86 2.41
C TRP A 21 -8.25 -11.08 1.17
N TYR A 22 -7.32 -10.73 0.26
CA TYR A 22 -7.66 -10.03 -0.97
C TYR A 22 -8.09 -10.97 -2.10
N GLU A 23 -7.63 -12.21 -2.06
CA GLU A 23 -7.91 -13.18 -3.13
C GLU A 23 -9.41 -13.41 -3.38
N PRO A 24 -10.27 -13.55 -2.33
CA PRO A 24 -11.70 -13.73 -2.56
C PRO A 24 -12.38 -12.54 -3.27
N TYR A 25 -11.78 -11.36 -3.19
CA TYR A 25 -12.30 -10.15 -3.83
C TYR A 25 -11.66 -9.92 -5.20
N ARG A 26 -10.84 -10.85 -5.68
CA ARG A 26 -10.15 -10.81 -6.98
C ARG A 26 -9.17 -9.65 -7.07
N ILE A 27 -8.49 -9.36 -5.97
CA ILE A 27 -7.46 -8.34 -5.85
C ILE A 27 -6.16 -9.00 -5.42
N SER A 28 -5.04 -8.58 -6.00
CA SER A 28 -3.72 -8.90 -5.48
C SER A 28 -3.32 -7.87 -4.42
N GLN A 29 -2.63 -8.30 -3.37
CA GLN A 29 -2.07 -7.36 -2.39
C GLN A 29 -1.01 -6.48 -3.04
N ALA A 30 -0.22 -7.05 -3.94
CA ALA A 30 0.71 -6.33 -4.81
C ALA A 30 1.01 -7.19 -6.04
N VAL A 31 1.57 -6.56 -7.05
CA VAL A 31 2.12 -7.26 -8.22
C VAL A 31 3.52 -6.75 -8.52
N ARG A 32 4.40 -7.65 -8.97
CA ARG A 32 5.69 -7.27 -9.51
C ARG A 32 5.61 -7.33 -11.02
N ALA A 33 6.03 -6.25 -11.69
CA ALA A 33 6.03 -6.15 -13.14
C ALA A 33 7.12 -5.18 -13.58
N GLY A 34 7.98 -5.60 -14.51
CA GLY A 34 8.94 -4.73 -15.16
C GLY A 34 9.90 -3.98 -14.24
N GLY A 35 10.32 -4.57 -13.13
CA GLY A 35 11.22 -3.90 -12.18
C GLY A 35 10.51 -3.04 -11.14
N TRP A 36 9.18 -3.05 -11.13
CA TRP A 36 8.35 -2.30 -10.20
C TRP A 36 7.48 -3.23 -9.35
N ILE A 37 7.15 -2.77 -8.15
CA ILE A 37 6.16 -3.40 -7.29
C ILE A 37 5.03 -2.41 -7.13
N HIS A 38 3.83 -2.80 -7.55
CA HIS A 38 2.62 -1.99 -7.40
C HIS A 38 1.82 -2.59 -6.26
N VAL A 39 1.69 -1.82 -5.18
CA VAL A 39 1.00 -2.26 -3.96
C VAL A 39 -0.41 -1.70 -4.01
N SER A 40 -1.40 -2.59 -3.88
CA SER A 40 -2.82 -2.22 -3.79
C SER A 40 -3.08 -1.31 -2.59
N GLY A 41 -4.22 -0.66 -2.58
CA GLY A 41 -4.66 0.09 -1.42
C GLY A 41 -4.82 -0.83 -0.20
N HIS A 42 -4.24 -0.40 0.92
CA HIS A 42 -4.33 -1.09 2.21
C HIS A 42 -4.93 -0.15 3.24
N ALA A 43 -5.95 -0.64 3.93
CA ALA A 43 -6.59 0.07 5.04
C ALA A 43 -6.03 -0.40 6.38
N GLY A 44 -6.51 0.17 7.46
CA GLY A 44 -6.10 -0.19 8.82
C GLY A 44 -6.79 -1.44 9.33
N ILE A 45 -6.57 -2.56 8.66
CA ILE A 45 -7.15 -3.87 9.02
C ILE A 45 -6.09 -4.82 9.52
N ASP A 46 -6.52 -5.74 10.39
CA ASP A 46 -5.65 -6.80 10.92
C ASP A 46 -5.62 -8.02 9.99
N GLU A 47 -4.92 -9.07 10.41
CA GLU A 47 -4.78 -10.31 9.62
C GLU A 47 -6.10 -11.06 9.42
N GLN A 48 -7.12 -10.78 10.22
CA GLN A 48 -8.46 -11.34 10.07
C GLN A 48 -9.37 -10.44 9.23
N GLY A 49 -8.81 -9.33 8.69
CA GLY A 49 -9.57 -8.39 7.86
C GLY A 49 -10.45 -7.45 8.67
N ARG A 50 -10.24 -7.33 9.97
CA ARG A 50 -11.04 -6.46 10.85
C ARG A 50 -10.35 -5.11 11.02
N THR A 51 -11.15 -4.04 11.03
CA THR A 51 -10.64 -2.69 11.33
C THR A 51 -10.06 -2.65 12.74
N VAL A 52 -8.82 -2.19 12.89
CA VAL A 52 -8.09 -2.24 14.17
C VAL A 52 -8.65 -1.27 15.22
N SER A 53 -9.24 -0.15 14.78
CA SER A 53 -9.70 0.92 15.68
C SER A 53 -10.52 1.95 14.90
N ASP A 54 -11.32 2.74 15.60
CA ASP A 54 -11.95 3.94 15.03
C ASP A 54 -10.98 5.12 14.99
N ASP A 55 -9.85 5.03 15.69
CA ASP A 55 -8.85 6.10 15.73
C ASP A 55 -8.10 6.22 14.41
N PHE A 56 -8.04 7.43 13.86
CA PHE A 56 -7.40 7.68 12.57
C PHE A 56 -5.93 7.29 12.55
N LEU A 57 -5.16 7.70 13.56
CA LEU A 57 -3.73 7.38 13.61
C LEU A 57 -3.48 5.88 13.75
N ALA A 58 -4.30 5.19 14.55
CA ALA A 58 -4.19 3.73 14.67
C ALA A 58 -4.45 3.05 13.33
N GLN A 59 -5.47 3.48 12.60
CA GLN A 59 -5.75 2.96 11.25
C GLN A 59 -4.60 3.27 10.29
N GLY A 60 -4.10 4.50 10.30
CA GLY A 60 -3.00 4.90 9.43
C GLY A 60 -1.71 4.12 9.68
N ARG A 61 -1.37 3.89 10.94
CA ARG A 61 -0.20 3.08 11.30
C ARG A 61 -0.36 1.64 10.84
N GLN A 62 -1.54 1.07 10.98
CA GLN A 62 -1.80 -0.29 10.51
C GLN A 62 -1.77 -0.35 8.98
N ALA A 63 -2.31 0.65 8.28
CA ALA A 63 -2.27 0.71 6.82
C ALA A 63 -0.82 0.74 6.31
N PHE A 64 0.04 1.57 6.88
CA PHE A 64 1.47 1.58 6.54
C PHE A 64 2.15 0.26 6.89
N ALA A 65 1.83 -0.34 8.04
CA ALA A 65 2.38 -1.65 8.42
C ALA A 65 1.97 -2.74 7.42
N ASN A 66 0.75 -2.69 6.92
CA ASN A 66 0.28 -3.63 5.90
C ASN A 66 1.04 -3.45 4.59
N VAL A 67 1.25 -2.22 4.13
CA VAL A 67 2.07 -1.91 2.96
C VAL A 67 3.49 -2.44 3.14
N GLU A 68 4.09 -2.17 4.29
CA GLU A 68 5.45 -2.63 4.62
C GLU A 68 5.55 -4.15 4.59
N ARG A 69 4.57 -4.85 5.14
CA ARG A 69 4.54 -6.31 5.16
C ARG A 69 4.44 -6.91 3.76
N VAL A 70 3.62 -6.31 2.91
CA VAL A 70 3.47 -6.76 1.51
C VAL A 70 4.75 -6.49 0.72
N LEU A 71 5.38 -5.33 0.92
CA LEU A 71 6.67 -5.02 0.32
C LEU A 71 7.74 -6.03 0.74
N ALA A 72 7.78 -6.41 2.03
CA ALA A 72 8.72 -7.41 2.53
C ALA A 72 8.51 -8.77 1.85
N ALA A 73 7.26 -9.16 1.61
CA ALA A 73 6.95 -10.39 0.86
C ALA A 73 7.48 -10.34 -0.58
N ALA A 74 7.65 -9.15 -1.13
CA ALA A 74 8.23 -8.93 -2.46
C ALA A 74 9.75 -8.69 -2.42
N GLY A 75 10.38 -8.77 -1.25
CA GLY A 75 11.80 -8.51 -1.09
C GLY A 75 12.19 -7.04 -1.08
N ALA A 76 11.25 -6.16 -0.78
CA ALA A 76 11.45 -4.71 -0.75
C ALA A 76 11.09 -4.12 0.62
N SER A 77 11.25 -2.82 0.77
CA SER A 77 10.93 -2.11 2.00
C SER A 77 10.35 -0.73 1.68
N LEU A 78 9.94 0.00 2.70
CA LEU A 78 9.46 1.39 2.53
C LEU A 78 10.53 2.29 1.91
N ALA A 79 11.81 2.01 2.11
CA ALA A 79 12.90 2.77 1.49
C ALA A 79 12.92 2.65 -0.04
N ASP A 80 12.27 1.64 -0.60
CA ASP A 80 12.18 1.42 -2.05
C ASP A 80 10.98 2.11 -2.68
N VAL A 81 10.09 2.69 -1.87
CA VAL A 81 8.87 3.34 -2.35
C VAL A 81 9.22 4.64 -3.08
N VAL A 82 8.72 4.78 -4.30
CA VAL A 82 8.93 5.97 -5.14
C VAL A 82 7.68 6.83 -5.23
N LYS A 83 6.50 6.24 -5.01
CA LYS A 83 5.21 6.94 -5.06
C LYS A 83 4.28 6.36 -4.01
N VAL A 84 3.60 7.23 -3.29
CA VAL A 84 2.54 6.85 -2.36
C VAL A 84 1.27 7.64 -2.68
N GLY A 85 0.13 6.95 -2.59
CA GLY A 85 -1.19 7.56 -2.65
C GLY A 85 -1.88 7.38 -1.31
N ILE A 86 -2.42 8.44 -0.76
CA ILE A 86 -3.10 8.45 0.53
C ILE A 86 -4.52 8.98 0.33
N PHE A 87 -5.51 8.18 0.72
CA PHE A 87 -6.93 8.50 0.56
C PHE A 87 -7.56 8.57 1.95
N VAL A 88 -8.20 9.71 2.26
CA VAL A 88 -8.79 9.94 3.58
C VAL A 88 -10.25 10.38 3.44
N THR A 89 -11.07 10.09 4.43
CA THR A 89 -12.50 10.42 4.39
C THR A 89 -12.82 11.78 5.03
N ASP A 90 -11.90 12.37 5.79
CA ASP A 90 -12.11 13.68 6.45
C ASP A 90 -10.76 14.42 6.51
N MET A 91 -10.44 15.12 5.45
CA MET A 91 -9.15 15.83 5.34
C MET A 91 -9.04 16.94 6.38
N ALA A 92 -10.12 17.69 6.61
CA ALA A 92 -10.09 18.82 7.54
C ALA A 92 -9.71 18.37 8.95
N ALA A 93 -10.20 17.22 9.37
CA ALA A 93 -9.92 16.69 10.70
C ALA A 93 -8.53 16.03 10.80
N HIS A 94 -7.97 15.54 9.69
CA HIS A 94 -6.85 14.58 9.74
C HIS A 94 -5.60 14.98 8.95
N LEU A 95 -5.54 16.17 8.39
CA LEU A 95 -4.36 16.59 7.62
C LEU A 95 -3.08 16.52 8.47
N ASP A 96 -3.12 17.01 9.69
CA ASP A 96 -1.97 16.98 10.58
C ASP A 96 -1.57 15.55 10.95
N ASP A 97 -2.55 14.67 11.09
CA ASP A 97 -2.30 13.24 11.35
C ASP A 97 -1.63 12.57 10.15
N VAL A 98 -1.99 12.93 8.94
CA VAL A 98 -1.33 12.41 7.72
C VAL A 98 0.13 12.82 7.69
N ILE A 99 0.42 14.10 8.01
CA ILE A 99 1.80 14.59 8.07
C ILE A 99 2.59 13.80 9.11
N ARG A 100 1.99 13.55 10.26
CA ARG A 100 2.61 12.76 11.34
C ARG A 100 2.90 11.33 10.89
N LEU A 101 1.98 10.70 10.16
CA LEU A 101 2.20 9.34 9.61
C LEU A 101 3.38 9.33 8.63
N ARG A 102 3.48 10.35 7.78
CA ARG A 102 4.63 10.47 6.87
C ARG A 102 5.95 10.57 7.64
N GLU A 103 5.98 11.34 8.72
CA GLU A 103 7.15 11.46 9.58
C GLU A 103 7.56 10.12 10.21
N GLU A 104 6.58 9.30 10.57
CA GLU A 104 6.83 8.00 11.21
C GLU A 104 7.35 6.95 10.22
N PHE A 105 6.85 6.95 8.97
CA PHE A 105 7.07 5.83 8.04
C PHE A 105 7.93 6.17 6.83
N LEU A 106 8.07 7.43 6.46
CA LEU A 106 8.79 7.81 5.25
C LEU A 106 10.06 8.57 5.59
N SER A 107 11.12 8.34 4.80
CA SER A 107 12.43 8.95 5.01
C SER A 107 13.00 9.50 3.70
N PRO A 108 13.98 10.44 3.76
CA PRO A 108 14.61 10.96 2.55
C PRO A 108 15.37 9.89 1.76
N PRO A 109 15.37 9.99 0.41
CA PRO A 109 14.57 10.93 -0.35
C PRO A 109 13.09 10.54 -0.27
N TYR A 110 12.24 11.52 0.05
CA TYR A 110 10.81 11.22 0.24
C TYR A 110 10.18 10.75 -1.08
N PRO A 111 9.25 9.79 -1.06
CA PRO A 111 8.53 9.41 -2.26
C PRO A 111 7.66 10.56 -2.77
N ALA A 112 7.35 10.54 -4.06
CA ALA A 112 6.29 11.38 -4.59
C ALA A 112 4.97 10.96 -3.91
N ASP A 113 4.09 11.92 -3.64
CA ASP A 113 2.90 11.70 -2.80
C ASP A 113 1.70 12.42 -3.40
N THR A 114 0.55 11.75 -3.40
CA THR A 114 -0.73 12.36 -3.71
C THR A 114 -1.68 12.06 -2.55
N LEU A 115 -2.26 13.10 -1.99
CA LEU A 115 -3.20 13.02 -0.88
C LEU A 115 -4.56 13.52 -1.34
N LEU A 116 -5.59 12.70 -1.19
CA LEU A 116 -6.95 13.03 -1.63
C LEU A 116 -7.96 12.73 -0.53
N GLU A 117 -8.98 13.59 -0.42
CA GLU A 117 -10.18 13.25 0.31
C GLU A 117 -11.13 12.50 -0.62
N VAL A 118 -11.73 11.44 -0.10
CA VAL A 118 -12.75 10.66 -0.79
C VAL A 118 -14.03 10.62 0.05
N SER A 119 -15.18 10.44 -0.60
CA SER A 119 -16.47 10.43 0.13
C SER A 119 -16.62 9.18 1.00
N SER A 120 -16.04 8.06 0.60
CA SER A 120 -16.06 6.81 1.36
C SER A 120 -14.98 5.87 0.84
N LEU A 121 -14.63 4.89 1.66
CA LEU A 121 -13.79 3.77 1.28
C LEU A 121 -14.65 2.49 1.23
N ALA A 122 -14.04 1.35 0.96
CA ALA A 122 -14.79 0.10 0.75
C ALA A 122 -15.61 -0.33 1.97
N GLN A 123 -15.17 0.02 3.17
CA GLN A 123 -15.92 -0.23 4.41
C GLN A 123 -16.26 1.10 5.08
N PRO A 124 -17.44 1.23 5.70
CA PRO A 124 -17.88 2.51 6.26
C PRO A 124 -17.02 3.00 7.44
N ASP A 125 -16.32 2.11 8.11
CA ASP A 125 -15.44 2.45 9.23
C ASP A 125 -13.99 2.70 8.82
N TRP A 126 -13.64 2.54 7.55
CA TRP A 126 -12.30 2.88 7.06
C TRP A 126 -12.17 4.38 6.87
N ARG A 127 -11.14 4.97 7.46
CA ARG A 127 -10.87 6.42 7.42
C ARG A 127 -9.68 6.78 6.56
N ILE A 128 -8.81 5.81 6.28
CA ILE A 128 -7.60 6.01 5.49
C ILE A 128 -7.25 4.73 4.73
N GLU A 129 -6.76 4.92 3.52
CA GLU A 129 -6.23 3.83 2.69
C GLU A 129 -4.97 4.32 2.00
N ILE A 130 -3.96 3.45 1.87
CA ILE A 130 -2.64 3.81 1.35
C ILE A 130 -2.25 2.81 0.28
N GLU A 131 -1.83 3.32 -0.88
CA GLU A 131 -1.23 2.55 -1.95
C GLU A 131 0.21 3.00 -2.19
N ALA A 132 1.02 2.19 -2.86
CA ALA A 132 2.40 2.54 -3.12
C ALA A 132 2.92 1.89 -4.40
N THR A 133 3.93 2.52 -4.99
CA THR A 133 4.75 1.93 -6.04
C THR A 133 6.20 1.94 -5.56
N ALA A 134 6.89 0.81 -5.67
CA ALA A 134 8.25 0.64 -5.19
C ALA A 134 9.15 0.05 -6.29
N LEU A 135 10.44 0.26 -6.14
CA LEU A 135 11.43 -0.42 -6.96
C LEU A 135 11.55 -1.87 -6.51
N ALA A 136 11.56 -2.79 -7.46
CA ALA A 136 11.86 -4.19 -7.18
C ALA A 136 13.36 -4.36 -7.01
N ARG A 137 13.78 -4.98 -5.92
CA ARG A 137 15.18 -5.30 -5.65
C ARG A 137 15.51 -6.69 -6.17
N GLY A 138 16.65 -6.79 -6.79
CA GLY A 138 17.19 -8.04 -7.26
C GLY A 138 16.49 -8.62 -8.46
#